data_e876c298410599b775a4cb319ad082f0
#
_entry.id   e876c298410599b775a4cb319ad082f0
#
_cell.length_a   1.000
_cell.length_b   1.000
_cell.length_c   1.000
_cell.angle_alpha   90.00
_cell.angle_beta   90.00
_cell.angle_gamma   90.00
#
_symmetry.space_group_name_H-M   'P 1'
#
loop_
_entity.id
_entity.type
_entity.pdbx_description
1 polymer ?
#
loop_
_entity_poly.entity_id
_entity_poly.type
_entity_poly.pdbx_seq_one_letter_code
_entity_poly.pdbx_strand_id
1 'polypeptide(L)'
;MAEDKPDYSAPEKAPYTAEEVKVETPAGHVLAGTLTLPVGASKSEPVAAMITVTGSGPQDRDENLGIGGLKPFRQVADVLGRRGIAVLRMDDRGTGASGGTFKGATSADFAEDIRAGLAYLRSRPEVRGDRLGVIGHSEGAVIAPMVADKEPTLRVIVLLAGVAEPPRSALHFQIKNIYEHDAKLSAEERASLVAAIPGKIDVMMASDPWLKFFLTYDPQATMRRVKTPVLILTGANDQQAVPAQVAVQEAAFKEGGNPDVTARVLPDLNHLFVHDLDGFPQNYTKLPPPVTMDQGALDLIADWLSPRLK
;
A
#
# COMPACT_ATOMS: atom_id res chain seq x y z
N MET A 1 8.00 27.84 14.59
CA MET A 1 8.22 27.87 13.13
C MET A 1 7.01 27.23 12.52
N ALA A 2 6.33 27.85 11.55
CA ALA A 2 5.25 27.18 10.83
C ALA A 2 5.89 25.99 10.10
N GLU A 3 5.40 24.77 10.37
CA GLU A 3 5.80 23.61 9.56
C GLU A 3 5.41 23.91 8.12
N ASP A 4 6.36 23.84 7.20
CA ASP A 4 6.10 23.96 5.78
C ASP A 4 5.11 22.87 5.39
N LYS A 5 3.96 23.26 4.86
CA LYS A 5 2.96 22.29 4.40
C LYS A 5 3.59 21.41 3.31
N PRO A 6 3.34 20.09 3.35
CA PRO A 6 3.84 19.20 2.30
C PRO A 6 3.40 19.68 0.92
N ASP A 7 4.33 19.70 -0.03
CA ASP A 7 4.05 20.05 -1.42
C ASP A 7 3.61 18.79 -2.17
N TYR A 8 2.34 18.76 -2.60
CA TYR A 8 1.74 17.69 -3.41
C TYR A 8 1.54 18.08 -4.87
N SER A 9 2.05 19.24 -5.29
CA SER A 9 1.92 19.74 -6.67
C SER A 9 2.55 18.80 -7.71
N ALA A 10 2.08 18.88 -8.95
CA ALA A 10 2.71 18.20 -10.06
C ALA A 10 4.11 18.81 -10.34
N PRO A 11 5.11 17.99 -10.71
CA PRO A 11 6.39 18.50 -11.18
C PRO A 11 6.21 19.43 -12.39
N GLU A 12 7.14 20.37 -12.54
CA GLU A 12 7.12 21.27 -13.70
C GLU A 12 7.12 20.47 -15.01
N LYS A 13 6.26 20.86 -15.96
CA LYS A 13 6.07 20.20 -17.26
C LYS A 13 5.58 18.73 -17.18
N ALA A 14 5.03 18.30 -16.07
CA ALA A 14 4.36 17.00 -16.02
C ALA A 14 3.16 16.98 -17.00
N PRO A 15 2.89 15.87 -17.70
CA PRO A 15 1.72 15.76 -18.58
C PRO A 15 0.42 15.47 -17.79
N TYR A 16 0.37 15.88 -16.53
CA TYR A 16 -0.78 15.76 -15.64
C TYR A 16 -0.81 16.94 -14.65
N THR A 17 -1.97 17.19 -14.08
CA THR A 17 -2.18 18.11 -12.96
C THR A 17 -2.27 17.36 -11.64
N ALA A 18 -2.04 18.05 -10.52
CA ALA A 18 -2.28 17.55 -9.18
C ALA A 18 -3.33 18.46 -8.51
N GLU A 19 -4.52 17.92 -8.29
CA GLU A 19 -5.66 18.63 -7.74
C GLU A 19 -5.87 18.20 -6.28
N GLU A 20 -5.91 19.18 -5.36
CA GLU A 20 -6.30 18.91 -3.97
C GLU A 20 -7.79 18.60 -3.93
N VAL A 21 -8.14 17.47 -3.31
CA VAL A 21 -9.52 16.98 -3.25
C VAL A 21 -9.94 16.66 -1.83
N LYS A 22 -11.25 16.63 -1.62
CA LYS A 22 -11.89 16.23 -0.37
C LYS A 22 -12.87 15.10 -0.66
N VAL A 23 -12.75 14.00 0.06
CA VAL A 23 -13.58 12.81 -0.08
C VAL A 23 -14.41 12.64 1.18
N GLU A 24 -15.72 12.79 1.06
CA GLU A 24 -16.65 12.53 2.15
C GLU A 24 -16.82 11.03 2.35
N THR A 25 -16.76 10.57 3.61
CA THR A 25 -16.94 9.17 3.94
C THR A 25 -18.33 8.91 4.52
N PRO A 26 -18.88 7.70 4.35
CA PRO A 26 -20.15 7.33 5.00
C PRO A 26 -20.10 7.43 6.54
N ALA A 27 -18.91 7.36 7.12
CA ALA A 27 -18.69 7.52 8.56
C ALA A 27 -18.73 8.99 9.04
N GLY A 28 -18.91 9.96 8.11
CA GLY A 28 -19.10 11.38 8.40
C GLY A 28 -17.82 12.21 8.58
N HIS A 29 -16.66 11.64 8.31
CA HIS A 29 -15.40 12.40 8.22
C HIS A 29 -15.01 12.67 6.77
N VAL A 30 -14.13 13.65 6.56
CA VAL A 30 -13.63 14.04 5.23
C VAL A 30 -12.16 13.67 5.14
N LEU A 31 -11.80 12.94 4.09
CA LEU A 31 -10.42 12.63 3.76
C LEU A 31 -9.86 13.67 2.79
N ALA A 32 -8.67 14.15 3.06
CA ALA A 32 -7.92 15.00 2.15
C ALA A 32 -7.09 14.14 1.20
N GLY A 33 -7.03 14.53 -0.06
CA GLY A 33 -6.26 13.78 -1.05
C GLY A 33 -5.74 14.67 -2.16
N THR A 34 -4.96 14.07 -3.04
CA THR A 34 -4.50 14.65 -4.29
C THR A 34 -4.89 13.73 -5.43
N LEU A 35 -5.65 14.26 -6.40
CA LEU A 35 -5.94 13.59 -7.65
C LEU A 35 -4.90 14.03 -8.70
N THR A 36 -4.02 13.11 -9.07
CA THR A 36 -3.17 13.25 -10.26
C THR A 36 -4.05 12.97 -11.47
N LEU A 37 -4.25 13.98 -12.35
CA LEU A 37 -5.16 13.89 -13.50
C LEU A 37 -4.40 14.18 -14.79
N PRO A 38 -4.31 13.25 -15.76
CA PRO A 38 -3.68 13.46 -17.06
C PRO A 38 -4.24 14.68 -17.80
N VAL A 39 -3.38 15.49 -18.41
CA VAL A 39 -3.79 16.62 -19.21
C VAL A 39 -4.63 16.13 -20.40
N GLY A 40 -5.78 16.78 -20.64
CA GLY A 40 -6.74 16.36 -21.66
C GLY A 40 -7.86 15.46 -21.16
N ALA A 41 -7.74 14.90 -19.95
CA ALA A 41 -8.83 14.16 -19.34
C ALA A 41 -10.08 15.07 -19.18
N SER A 42 -11.22 14.60 -19.66
CA SER A 42 -12.47 15.38 -19.69
C SER A 42 -13.67 14.44 -19.71
N LYS A 43 -14.87 14.99 -19.63
CA LYS A 43 -16.10 14.21 -19.78
C LYS A 43 -16.22 13.50 -21.14
N SER A 44 -15.66 14.09 -22.21
CA SER A 44 -15.65 13.50 -23.56
C SER A 44 -14.50 12.49 -23.75
N GLU A 45 -13.43 12.64 -22.98
CA GLU A 45 -12.23 11.80 -23.02
C GLU A 45 -11.83 11.36 -21.59
N PRO A 46 -12.69 10.57 -20.92
CA PRO A 46 -12.41 10.15 -19.56
C PRO A 46 -11.30 9.09 -19.50
N VAL A 47 -10.48 9.16 -18.46
CA VAL A 47 -9.34 8.26 -18.24
C VAL A 47 -9.61 7.22 -17.15
N ALA A 48 -8.86 6.11 -17.17
CA ALA A 48 -8.85 5.16 -16.07
C ALA A 48 -8.21 5.77 -14.81
N ALA A 49 -8.56 5.25 -13.65
CA ALA A 49 -7.98 5.74 -12.39
C ALA A 49 -7.61 4.62 -11.42
N MET A 50 -6.55 4.86 -10.67
CA MET A 50 -6.13 4.05 -9.53
C MET A 50 -6.31 4.84 -8.23
N ILE A 51 -6.52 4.12 -7.12
CA ILE A 51 -6.44 4.67 -5.77
C ILE A 51 -5.34 3.93 -5.02
N THR A 52 -4.55 4.65 -4.20
CA THR A 52 -3.48 4.06 -3.39
C THR A 52 -3.93 3.79 -1.96
N VAL A 53 -3.36 2.76 -1.35
CA VAL A 53 -3.58 2.37 0.04
C VAL A 53 -2.23 2.17 0.71
N THR A 54 -1.96 2.98 1.72
CA THR A 54 -0.69 3.02 2.45
C THR A 54 -0.46 1.79 3.34
N GLY A 55 0.77 1.65 3.81
CA GLY A 55 1.15 0.63 4.80
C GLY A 55 0.66 0.94 6.20
N SER A 56 1.12 0.14 7.18
CA SER A 56 0.72 0.25 8.59
C SER A 56 1.14 1.56 9.23
N GLY A 57 0.28 2.07 10.12
CA GLY A 57 0.50 3.33 10.84
C GLY A 57 -0.14 4.53 10.14
N PRO A 58 -0.20 5.69 10.82
CA PRO A 58 -0.77 6.91 10.24
C PRO A 58 0.14 7.47 9.15
N GLN A 59 -0.30 7.39 7.90
CA GLN A 59 0.47 7.77 6.73
C GLN A 59 -0.15 8.97 6.02
N ASP A 60 0.72 9.83 5.46
CA ASP A 60 0.29 10.81 4.48
C ASP A 60 0.05 10.15 3.12
N ARG A 61 -0.61 10.86 2.22
CA ARG A 61 -0.98 10.40 0.87
C ARG A 61 0.19 9.98 -0.02
N ASP A 62 1.42 10.40 0.28
CA ASP A 62 2.64 10.04 -0.45
C ASP A 62 3.35 8.83 0.15
N GLU A 63 2.88 8.36 1.35
CA GLU A 63 3.58 7.36 2.16
C GLU A 63 5.01 7.80 2.51
N ASN A 64 5.13 9.04 3.00
CA ASN A 64 6.41 9.62 3.35
C ASN A 64 6.92 9.08 4.69
N LEU A 65 7.84 8.14 4.63
CA LEU A 65 8.45 7.50 5.80
C LEU A 65 9.66 8.25 6.37
N GLY A 66 9.99 9.43 5.83
CA GLY A 66 11.18 10.19 6.25
C GLY A 66 12.52 9.56 5.84
N ILE A 67 12.52 8.65 4.89
CA ILE A 67 13.69 7.89 4.43
C ILE A 67 14.26 8.56 3.17
N GLY A 68 15.29 9.37 3.28
CA GLY A 68 16.04 9.92 2.14
C GLY A 68 15.21 10.65 1.08
N GLY A 69 14.04 11.16 1.44
CA GLY A 69 13.09 11.80 0.52
C GLY A 69 12.17 10.84 -0.24
N LEU A 70 12.18 9.56 0.08
CA LEU A 70 11.32 8.55 -0.53
C LEU A 70 9.84 8.88 -0.30
N LYS A 71 9.07 8.90 -1.37
CA LYS A 71 7.62 9.07 -1.41
C LYS A 71 7.01 8.08 -2.38
N PRO A 72 6.82 6.81 -1.99
CA PRO A 72 6.45 5.72 -2.89
C PRO A 72 5.24 6.04 -3.75
N PHE A 73 4.14 6.47 -3.14
CA PHE A 73 2.92 6.71 -3.90
C PHE A 73 2.94 7.98 -4.75
N ARG A 74 3.82 8.95 -4.43
CA ARG A 74 4.06 10.08 -5.35
C ARG A 74 4.76 9.58 -6.62
N GLN A 75 5.75 8.68 -6.50
CA GLN A 75 6.45 8.11 -7.65
C GLN A 75 5.56 7.21 -8.50
N VAL A 76 4.71 6.39 -7.87
CA VAL A 76 3.67 5.62 -8.56
C VAL A 76 2.72 6.56 -9.33
N ALA A 77 2.25 7.63 -8.69
CA ALA A 77 1.35 8.58 -9.32
C ALA A 77 2.01 9.34 -10.49
N ASP A 78 3.30 9.69 -10.38
CA ASP A 78 4.04 10.30 -11.50
C ASP A 78 4.11 9.37 -12.71
N VAL A 79 4.53 8.12 -12.50
CA VAL A 79 4.67 7.16 -13.60
C VAL A 79 3.32 6.85 -14.25
N LEU A 80 2.27 6.65 -13.47
CA LEU A 80 0.92 6.37 -14.01
C LEU A 80 0.31 7.58 -14.69
N GLY A 81 0.48 8.78 -14.12
CA GLY A 81 0.04 10.04 -14.74
C GLY A 81 0.66 10.28 -16.12
N ARG A 82 1.95 9.95 -16.28
CA ARG A 82 2.65 10.00 -17.57
C ARG A 82 2.15 8.94 -18.57
N ARG A 83 1.52 7.87 -18.09
CA ARG A 83 0.88 6.81 -18.92
C ARG A 83 -0.60 7.05 -19.16
N GLY A 84 -1.14 8.21 -18.77
CA GLY A 84 -2.53 8.58 -18.99
C GLY A 84 -3.53 7.95 -18.02
N ILE A 85 -3.06 7.50 -16.85
CA ILE A 85 -3.87 6.91 -15.78
C ILE A 85 -3.93 7.89 -14.62
N ALA A 86 -5.12 8.29 -14.19
CA ALA A 86 -5.31 9.13 -13.02
C ALA A 86 -4.99 8.35 -11.73
N VAL A 87 -4.52 9.06 -10.67
CA VAL A 87 -4.24 8.44 -9.37
C VAL A 87 -4.78 9.31 -8.24
N LEU A 88 -5.66 8.74 -7.43
CA LEU A 88 -6.11 9.33 -6.18
C LEU A 88 -5.24 8.81 -5.03
N ARG A 89 -4.59 9.71 -4.32
CA ARG A 89 -3.82 9.44 -3.10
C ARG A 89 -4.49 10.22 -1.96
N MET A 90 -4.76 9.58 -0.83
CA MET A 90 -5.42 10.21 0.33
C MET A 90 -4.57 10.07 1.59
N ASP A 91 -4.57 11.12 2.42
CA ASP A 91 -4.06 10.98 3.78
C ASP A 91 -5.00 10.04 4.56
N ASP A 92 -4.44 9.17 5.38
CA ASP A 92 -5.24 8.31 6.25
C ASP A 92 -6.14 9.12 7.18
N ARG A 93 -7.26 8.54 7.60
CA ARG A 93 -8.14 9.18 8.60
C ARG A 93 -7.37 9.65 9.83
N GLY A 94 -7.58 10.90 10.25
CA GLY A 94 -6.90 11.50 11.39
C GLY A 94 -5.43 11.81 11.19
N THR A 95 -4.94 11.78 9.93
CA THR A 95 -3.54 12.08 9.55
C THR A 95 -3.52 13.23 8.54
N GLY A 96 -2.45 13.99 8.52
CA GLY A 96 -2.24 15.10 7.58
C GLY A 96 -3.38 16.10 7.61
N ALA A 97 -4.09 16.26 6.49
CA ALA A 97 -5.25 17.14 6.37
C ALA A 97 -6.60 16.37 6.43
N SER A 98 -6.57 15.05 6.63
CA SER A 98 -7.78 14.24 6.77
C SER A 98 -8.41 14.37 8.14
N GLY A 99 -9.73 14.43 8.17
CA GLY A 99 -10.55 14.32 9.39
C GLY A 99 -10.67 12.88 9.88
N GLY A 100 -11.51 12.67 10.89
CA GLY A 100 -11.68 11.37 11.53
C GLY A 100 -10.63 11.08 12.59
N THR A 101 -10.47 9.81 12.95
CA THR A 101 -9.55 9.38 14.00
C THR A 101 -8.87 8.09 13.56
N PHE A 102 -7.54 8.08 13.54
CA PHE A 102 -6.74 6.90 13.25
C PHE A 102 -6.79 5.90 14.42
N LYS A 103 -6.62 6.40 15.64
CA LYS A 103 -6.58 5.55 16.84
C LYS A 103 -7.88 4.75 17.00
N GLY A 104 -7.74 3.43 17.07
CA GLY A 104 -8.85 2.49 17.21
C GLY A 104 -9.54 2.10 15.91
N ALA A 105 -9.20 2.73 14.78
CA ALA A 105 -9.62 2.27 13.47
C ALA A 105 -8.88 0.97 13.10
N THR A 106 -9.47 0.16 12.24
CA THR A 106 -8.96 -1.13 11.81
C THR A 106 -8.73 -1.14 10.30
N SER A 107 -8.02 -2.16 9.77
CA SER A 107 -7.88 -2.33 8.32
C SER A 107 -9.23 -2.42 7.60
N ALA A 108 -10.29 -2.89 8.25
CA ALA A 108 -11.65 -2.88 7.69
C ALA A 108 -12.21 -1.46 7.57
N ASP A 109 -11.92 -0.57 8.53
CA ASP A 109 -12.31 0.84 8.47
C ASP A 109 -11.55 1.58 7.37
N PHE A 110 -10.27 1.27 7.17
CA PHE A 110 -9.48 1.82 6.07
C PHE A 110 -10.00 1.30 4.71
N ALA A 111 -10.45 0.05 4.62
CA ALA A 111 -11.09 -0.46 3.41
C ALA A 111 -12.36 0.34 3.04
N GLU A 112 -13.18 0.76 4.03
CA GLU A 112 -14.34 1.62 3.78
C GLU A 112 -13.93 3.04 3.33
N ASP A 113 -12.82 3.60 3.84
CA ASP A 113 -12.27 4.87 3.36
C ASP A 113 -11.85 4.78 1.88
N ILE A 114 -11.20 3.68 1.50
CA ILE A 114 -10.84 3.46 0.09
C ILE A 114 -12.10 3.32 -0.78
N ARG A 115 -13.15 2.66 -0.29
CA ARG A 115 -14.42 2.57 -1.02
C ARG A 115 -15.08 3.96 -1.21
N ALA A 116 -14.98 4.84 -0.21
CA ALA A 116 -15.40 6.23 -0.37
C ALA A 116 -14.60 6.95 -1.47
N GLY A 117 -13.27 6.75 -1.51
CA GLY A 117 -12.40 7.24 -2.58
C GLY A 117 -12.79 6.71 -3.96
N LEU A 118 -13.13 5.44 -4.09
CA LEU A 118 -13.64 4.86 -5.35
C LEU A 118 -14.99 5.46 -5.75
N ALA A 119 -15.88 5.72 -4.81
CA ALA A 119 -17.15 6.40 -5.07
C ALA A 119 -16.92 7.84 -5.55
N TYR A 120 -15.98 8.56 -4.94
CA TYR A 120 -15.53 9.87 -5.39
C TYR A 120 -15.00 9.82 -6.83
N LEU A 121 -14.12 8.89 -7.16
CA LEU A 121 -13.59 8.72 -8.52
C LEU A 121 -14.72 8.45 -9.54
N ARG A 122 -15.73 7.63 -9.19
CA ARG A 122 -16.91 7.39 -10.05
C ARG A 122 -17.75 8.64 -10.28
N SER A 123 -17.73 9.60 -9.38
CA SER A 123 -18.47 10.87 -9.53
C SER A 123 -17.77 11.88 -10.42
N ARG A 124 -16.50 11.68 -10.74
CA ARG A 124 -15.70 12.59 -11.57
C ARG A 124 -15.96 12.35 -13.05
N PRO A 125 -16.40 13.38 -13.79
CA PRO A 125 -16.69 13.23 -15.21
C PRO A 125 -15.44 12.92 -16.06
N GLU A 126 -14.23 13.26 -15.59
CA GLU A 126 -12.96 13.01 -16.25
C GLU A 126 -12.47 11.56 -16.04
N VAL A 127 -13.16 10.78 -15.20
CA VAL A 127 -12.74 9.41 -14.82
C VAL A 127 -13.72 8.38 -15.39
N ARG A 128 -13.18 7.32 -15.96
CA ARG A 128 -13.95 6.14 -16.36
C ARG A 128 -14.30 5.30 -15.12
N GLY A 129 -15.50 5.47 -14.60
CA GLY A 129 -15.96 4.75 -13.40
C GLY A 129 -15.96 3.22 -13.52
N ASP A 130 -15.91 2.68 -14.75
CA ASP A 130 -15.77 1.24 -15.07
C ASP A 130 -14.31 0.79 -15.24
N ARG A 131 -13.34 1.67 -15.05
CA ARG A 131 -11.89 1.44 -15.21
C ARG A 131 -11.12 1.90 -13.96
N LEU A 132 -11.55 1.41 -12.81
CA LEU A 132 -10.94 1.73 -11.53
C LEU A 132 -10.13 0.55 -10.99
N GLY A 133 -9.06 0.85 -10.27
CA GLY A 133 -8.26 -0.14 -9.57
C GLY A 133 -7.69 0.38 -8.26
N VAL A 134 -7.11 -0.53 -7.47
CA VAL A 134 -6.49 -0.25 -6.17
C VAL A 134 -5.04 -0.71 -6.19
N ILE A 135 -4.13 0.11 -5.67
CA ILE A 135 -2.73 -0.25 -5.40
C ILE A 135 -2.52 -0.16 -3.89
N GLY A 136 -2.19 -1.26 -3.24
CA GLY A 136 -1.89 -1.30 -1.82
C GLY A 136 -0.45 -1.71 -1.54
N HIS A 137 0.20 -1.05 -0.57
CA HIS A 137 1.53 -1.39 -0.08
C HIS A 137 1.45 -1.94 1.34
N SER A 138 2.20 -3.00 1.64
CA SER A 138 2.30 -3.60 2.98
C SER A 138 0.91 -3.97 3.54
N GLU A 139 0.41 -3.34 4.61
CA GLU A 139 -0.97 -3.49 5.09
C GLU A 139 -1.99 -3.12 4.00
N GLY A 140 -1.71 -2.09 3.21
CA GLY A 140 -2.55 -1.71 2.07
C GLY A 140 -2.73 -2.84 1.05
N ALA A 141 -1.74 -3.73 0.90
CA ALA A 141 -1.85 -4.93 0.08
C ALA A 141 -2.76 -6.02 0.71
N VAL A 142 -3.02 -5.96 2.01
CA VAL A 142 -4.05 -6.77 2.70
C VAL A 142 -5.42 -6.10 2.56
N ILE A 143 -5.48 -4.77 2.59
CA ILE A 143 -6.72 -3.99 2.45
C ILE A 143 -7.27 -4.05 1.02
N ALA A 144 -6.42 -4.00 -0.01
CA ALA A 144 -6.87 -4.00 -1.40
C ALA A 144 -7.76 -5.21 -1.77
N PRO A 145 -7.47 -6.45 -1.38
CA PRO A 145 -8.39 -7.58 -1.52
C PRO A 145 -9.69 -7.42 -0.72
N MET A 146 -9.68 -6.79 0.49
CA MET A 146 -10.92 -6.51 1.23
C MET A 146 -11.83 -5.57 0.46
N VAL A 147 -11.25 -4.56 -0.19
CA VAL A 147 -11.99 -3.64 -1.06
C VAL A 147 -12.54 -4.39 -2.28
N ALA A 148 -11.71 -5.19 -2.96
CA ALA A 148 -12.11 -5.91 -4.17
C ALA A 148 -13.22 -6.96 -3.90
N ASP A 149 -13.23 -7.60 -2.74
CA ASP A 149 -14.28 -8.52 -2.32
C ASP A 149 -15.66 -7.84 -2.22
N LYS A 150 -15.68 -6.54 -1.88
CA LYS A 150 -16.91 -5.72 -1.78
C LYS A 150 -17.20 -4.87 -3.03
N GLU A 151 -16.23 -4.73 -3.93
CA GLU A 151 -16.30 -3.93 -5.16
C GLU A 151 -16.04 -4.81 -6.40
N PRO A 152 -16.96 -5.71 -6.76
CA PRO A 152 -16.73 -6.69 -7.85
C PRO A 152 -16.57 -6.04 -9.24
N THR A 153 -16.85 -4.75 -9.35
CA THR A 153 -16.65 -3.95 -10.58
C THR A 153 -15.26 -3.37 -10.71
N LEU A 154 -14.39 -3.54 -9.70
CA LEU A 154 -12.99 -3.16 -9.82
C LEU A 154 -12.31 -3.90 -10.97
N ARG A 155 -11.56 -3.14 -11.75
CA ARG A 155 -10.91 -3.69 -12.95
C ARG A 155 -9.62 -4.42 -12.65
N VAL A 156 -8.86 -3.95 -11.66
CA VAL A 156 -7.56 -4.48 -11.27
C VAL A 156 -7.24 -4.18 -9.81
N ILE A 157 -6.37 -5.00 -9.19
CA ILE A 157 -5.68 -4.66 -7.95
C ILE A 157 -4.18 -4.95 -8.09
N VAL A 158 -3.36 -4.15 -7.39
CA VAL A 158 -1.91 -4.33 -7.31
C VAL A 158 -1.52 -4.43 -5.84
N LEU A 159 -0.83 -5.50 -5.49
CA LEU A 159 -0.38 -5.81 -4.13
C LEU A 159 1.14 -5.69 -4.07
N LEU A 160 1.62 -4.70 -3.35
CA LEU A 160 3.05 -4.41 -3.16
C LEU A 160 3.48 -4.84 -1.76
N ALA A 161 4.40 -5.79 -1.66
CA ALA A 161 4.99 -6.25 -0.40
C ALA A 161 3.93 -6.67 0.66
N GLY A 162 2.87 -7.36 0.23
CA GLY A 162 1.79 -7.81 1.10
C GLY A 162 2.06 -9.16 1.78
N VAL A 163 1.32 -9.42 2.87
CA VAL A 163 1.34 -10.71 3.57
C VAL A 163 0.07 -11.50 3.29
N ALA A 164 0.18 -12.83 3.24
CA ALA A 164 -0.95 -13.76 3.07
C ALA A 164 -1.02 -14.82 4.17
N GLU A 165 0.08 -15.13 4.82
CA GLU A 165 0.05 -15.90 6.06
C GLU A 165 -0.59 -15.07 7.18
N PRO A 166 -1.11 -15.70 8.27
CA PRO A 166 -1.66 -14.94 9.37
C PRO A 166 -0.69 -13.84 9.80
N PRO A 167 -1.09 -12.57 9.82
CA PRO A 167 -0.17 -11.45 10.07
C PRO A 167 0.56 -11.54 11.41
N ARG A 168 0.03 -12.32 12.36
CA ARG A 168 0.71 -12.65 13.62
C ARG A 168 2.06 -13.33 13.39
N SER A 169 2.14 -14.25 12.41
CA SER A 169 3.40 -14.92 12.06
C SER A 169 4.40 -13.95 11.44
N ALA A 170 3.93 -13.06 10.59
CA ALA A 170 4.75 -12.01 10.00
C ALA A 170 5.31 -11.05 11.06
N LEU A 171 4.47 -10.58 12.00
CA LEU A 171 4.91 -9.72 13.11
C LEU A 171 5.92 -10.44 14.01
N HIS A 172 5.67 -11.72 14.34
CA HIS A 172 6.62 -12.53 15.10
C HIS A 172 7.97 -12.61 14.39
N PHE A 173 7.97 -12.88 13.08
CA PHE A 173 9.18 -12.90 12.25
C PHE A 173 9.92 -11.57 12.28
N GLN A 174 9.22 -10.46 12.07
CA GLN A 174 9.80 -9.11 12.06
C GLN A 174 10.48 -8.78 13.40
N ILE A 175 9.80 -9.01 14.53
CA ILE A 175 10.35 -8.74 15.85
C ILE A 175 11.57 -9.67 16.13
N LYS A 176 11.46 -10.95 15.79
CA LYS A 176 12.57 -11.91 15.91
C LYS A 176 13.78 -11.43 15.12
N ASN A 177 13.57 -11.04 13.87
CA ASN A 177 14.62 -10.58 12.97
C ASN A 177 15.36 -9.35 13.53
N ILE A 178 14.62 -8.39 14.12
CA ILE A 178 15.22 -7.23 14.81
C ILE A 178 16.13 -7.68 15.94
N TYR A 179 15.68 -8.59 16.83
CA TYR A 179 16.48 -9.04 17.95
C TYR A 179 17.69 -9.88 17.53
N GLU A 180 17.55 -10.74 16.52
CA GLU A 180 18.64 -11.57 16.04
C GLU A 180 19.78 -10.78 15.40
N HIS A 181 19.46 -9.62 14.80
CA HIS A 181 20.43 -8.76 14.12
C HIS A 181 20.84 -7.53 14.95
N ASP A 182 20.39 -7.37 16.19
CA ASP A 182 20.87 -6.30 17.06
C ASP A 182 22.26 -6.67 17.63
N ALA A 183 23.27 -5.98 17.12
CA ALA A 183 24.66 -6.19 17.52
C ALA A 183 24.95 -5.81 19.00
N LYS A 184 24.03 -5.09 19.67
CA LYS A 184 24.18 -4.69 21.08
C LYS A 184 23.75 -5.77 22.06
N LEU A 185 23.02 -6.79 21.60
CA LEU A 185 22.50 -7.87 22.43
C LEU A 185 23.50 -9.05 22.47
N SER A 186 23.69 -9.63 23.65
CA SER A 186 24.36 -10.93 23.81
C SER A 186 23.48 -12.07 23.25
N ALA A 187 24.06 -13.25 23.04
CA ALA A 187 23.33 -14.43 22.58
C ALA A 187 22.23 -14.85 23.57
N GLU A 188 22.49 -14.74 24.88
CA GLU A 188 21.53 -15.07 25.94
C GLU A 188 20.36 -14.09 25.97
N GLU A 189 20.64 -12.77 25.87
CA GLU A 189 19.61 -11.72 25.79
C GLU A 189 18.73 -11.91 24.55
N ARG A 190 19.32 -12.18 23.38
CA ARG A 190 18.56 -12.49 22.14
C ARG A 190 17.63 -13.67 22.34
N ALA A 191 18.13 -14.78 22.86
CA ALA A 191 17.32 -15.99 23.09
C ALA A 191 16.15 -15.70 24.04
N SER A 192 16.40 -14.95 25.12
CA SER A 192 15.36 -14.55 26.08
C SER A 192 14.31 -13.65 25.44
N LEU A 193 14.74 -12.64 24.67
CA LEU A 193 13.84 -11.71 23.99
C LEU A 193 13.00 -12.40 22.92
N VAL A 194 13.60 -13.30 22.12
CA VAL A 194 12.89 -14.11 21.12
C VAL A 194 11.85 -15.01 21.76
N ALA A 195 12.18 -15.68 22.87
CA ALA A 195 11.23 -16.53 23.60
C ALA A 195 10.04 -15.73 24.17
N ALA A 196 10.23 -14.44 24.47
CA ALA A 196 9.19 -13.56 25.01
C ALA A 196 8.25 -12.98 23.94
N ILE A 197 8.55 -13.10 22.62
CA ILE A 197 7.77 -12.48 21.55
C ILE A 197 6.29 -12.85 21.59
N PRO A 198 5.86 -14.13 21.75
CA PRO A 198 4.44 -14.47 21.74
C PRO A 198 3.66 -13.72 22.82
N GLY A 199 4.18 -13.65 24.06
CA GLY A 199 3.55 -12.92 25.15
C GLY A 199 3.52 -11.42 24.94
N LYS A 200 4.56 -10.83 24.34
CA LYS A 200 4.56 -9.40 23.95
C LYS A 200 3.47 -9.09 22.93
N ILE A 201 3.32 -9.93 21.91
CA ILE A 201 2.25 -9.77 20.90
C ILE A 201 0.87 -9.85 21.56
N ASP A 202 0.65 -10.78 22.50
CA ASP A 202 -0.63 -10.92 23.21
C ASP A 202 -0.97 -9.66 24.03
N VAL A 203 0.01 -9.07 24.71
CA VAL A 203 -0.17 -7.81 25.45
C VAL A 203 -0.48 -6.65 24.50
N MET A 204 0.21 -6.54 23.37
CA MET A 204 -0.04 -5.51 22.35
C MET A 204 -1.45 -5.64 21.77
N MET A 205 -1.89 -6.85 21.43
CA MET A 205 -3.25 -7.11 20.92
C MET A 205 -4.34 -6.74 21.93
N ALA A 206 -4.10 -6.93 23.22
CA ALA A 206 -5.08 -6.62 24.27
C ALA A 206 -5.37 -5.12 24.38
N SER A 207 -4.42 -4.27 24.01
CA SER A 207 -4.50 -2.80 24.16
C SER A 207 -4.78 -2.05 22.86
N ASP A 208 -4.64 -2.71 21.70
CA ASP A 208 -4.77 -2.08 20.39
C ASP A 208 -5.80 -2.81 19.50
N PRO A 209 -6.99 -2.22 19.27
CA PRO A 209 -8.02 -2.80 18.39
C PRO A 209 -7.56 -3.03 16.96
N TRP A 210 -6.74 -2.11 16.40
CA TRP A 210 -6.17 -2.27 15.07
C TRP A 210 -5.28 -3.51 15.00
N LEU A 211 -4.32 -3.63 15.93
CA LEU A 211 -3.40 -4.76 15.95
C LEU A 211 -4.14 -6.08 16.20
N LYS A 212 -5.14 -6.07 17.07
CA LYS A 212 -6.00 -7.24 17.30
C LYS A 212 -6.70 -7.68 16.03
N PHE A 213 -7.34 -6.75 15.31
CA PHE A 213 -7.99 -7.03 14.04
C PHE A 213 -6.98 -7.58 13.03
N PHE A 214 -5.90 -6.85 12.78
CA PHE A 214 -4.89 -7.19 11.78
C PHE A 214 -4.27 -8.56 12.02
N LEU A 215 -3.86 -8.87 13.27
CA LEU A 215 -3.20 -10.14 13.59
C LEU A 215 -4.12 -11.37 13.64
N THR A 216 -5.45 -11.16 13.71
CA THR A 216 -6.44 -12.25 13.68
C THR A 216 -7.15 -12.38 12.33
N TYR A 217 -6.90 -11.46 11.40
CA TYR A 217 -7.48 -11.48 10.07
C TYR A 217 -6.84 -12.60 9.22
N ASP A 218 -7.68 -13.27 8.41
CA ASP A 218 -7.23 -14.28 7.43
C ASP A 218 -7.26 -13.68 6.01
N PRO A 219 -6.10 -13.20 5.49
CA PRO A 219 -6.03 -12.63 4.17
C PRO A 219 -6.38 -13.64 3.06
N GLN A 220 -5.99 -14.91 3.22
CA GLN A 220 -6.21 -15.94 2.21
C GLN A 220 -7.70 -16.23 2.01
N ALA A 221 -8.49 -16.23 3.10
CA ALA A 221 -9.94 -16.41 3.00
C ALA A 221 -10.59 -15.33 2.12
N THR A 222 -10.11 -14.08 2.20
CA THR A 222 -10.57 -13.00 1.32
C THR A 222 -10.03 -13.15 -0.10
N MET A 223 -8.74 -13.43 -0.27
CA MET A 223 -8.11 -13.62 -1.59
C MET A 223 -8.81 -14.68 -2.42
N ARG A 224 -9.26 -15.80 -1.80
CA ARG A 224 -10.03 -16.85 -2.48
C ARG A 224 -11.37 -16.38 -3.05
N ARG A 225 -11.96 -15.30 -2.51
CA ARG A 225 -13.23 -14.75 -3.03
C ARG A 225 -13.05 -13.77 -4.16
N VAL A 226 -11.88 -13.14 -4.26
CA VAL A 226 -11.59 -12.08 -5.24
C VAL A 226 -11.31 -12.65 -6.62
N LYS A 227 -12.04 -12.16 -7.63
CA LYS A 227 -11.87 -12.53 -9.05
C LYS A 227 -11.25 -11.41 -9.89
N THR A 228 -11.08 -10.25 -9.29
CA THR A 228 -10.42 -9.09 -9.92
C THR A 228 -8.99 -9.46 -10.33
N PRO A 229 -8.55 -9.15 -11.56
CA PRO A 229 -7.16 -9.31 -11.99
C PRO A 229 -6.20 -8.73 -10.99
N VAL A 230 -5.15 -9.49 -10.64
CA VAL A 230 -4.21 -9.11 -9.58
C VAL A 230 -2.76 -9.18 -10.03
N LEU A 231 -2.00 -8.13 -9.71
CA LEU A 231 -0.53 -8.11 -9.76
C LEU A 231 0.01 -8.18 -8.33
N ILE A 232 0.89 -9.13 -8.06
CA ILE A 232 1.53 -9.34 -6.76
C ILE A 232 3.03 -9.15 -6.92
N LEU A 233 3.60 -8.17 -6.22
CA LEU A 233 5.03 -7.86 -6.26
C LEU A 233 5.63 -7.81 -4.87
N THR A 234 6.83 -8.35 -4.70
CA THR A 234 7.64 -8.24 -3.47
C THR A 234 9.11 -8.18 -3.84
N GLY A 235 9.92 -7.43 -3.09
CA GLY A 235 11.37 -7.42 -3.25
C GLY A 235 12.01 -8.71 -2.75
N ALA A 236 13.08 -9.18 -3.41
CA ALA A 236 13.80 -10.39 -3.00
C ALA A 236 14.50 -10.25 -1.64
N ASN A 237 14.82 -9.00 -1.26
CA ASN A 237 15.46 -8.66 0.01
C ASN A 237 14.47 -8.10 1.03
N ASP A 238 13.16 -8.29 0.84
CA ASP A 238 12.15 -7.85 1.80
C ASP A 238 12.23 -8.67 3.09
N GLN A 239 12.55 -7.99 4.21
CA GLN A 239 12.65 -8.57 5.55
C GLN A 239 11.41 -8.31 6.40
N GLN A 240 10.34 -7.72 5.83
CA GLN A 240 9.07 -7.47 6.52
C GLN A 240 7.96 -8.38 5.97
N ALA A 241 7.74 -8.37 4.65
CA ALA A 241 6.87 -9.29 3.95
C ALA A 241 7.73 -10.20 3.06
N VAL A 242 8.30 -11.22 3.67
CA VAL A 242 9.30 -12.08 3.01
C VAL A 242 8.84 -12.61 1.65
N PRO A 243 9.76 -12.82 0.69
CA PRO A 243 9.41 -13.20 -0.70
C PRO A 243 8.52 -14.44 -0.83
N ALA A 244 8.58 -15.36 0.15
CA ALA A 244 7.72 -16.55 0.20
C ALA A 244 6.22 -16.21 0.25
N GLN A 245 5.84 -15.02 0.74
CA GLN A 245 4.45 -14.56 0.77
C GLN A 245 3.83 -14.44 -0.62
N VAL A 246 4.62 -14.18 -1.66
CA VAL A 246 4.16 -14.09 -3.05
C VAL A 246 3.49 -15.39 -3.50
N ALA A 247 4.14 -16.53 -3.24
CA ALA A 247 3.62 -17.84 -3.62
C ALA A 247 2.32 -18.18 -2.85
N VAL A 248 2.23 -17.80 -1.57
CA VAL A 248 1.03 -18.01 -0.74
C VAL A 248 -0.13 -17.16 -1.25
N GLN A 249 0.10 -15.87 -1.58
CA GLN A 249 -0.91 -15.00 -2.18
C GLN A 249 -1.39 -15.55 -3.52
N GLU A 250 -0.46 -15.88 -4.42
CA GLU A 250 -0.76 -16.43 -5.74
C GLU A 250 -1.62 -17.69 -5.64
N ALA A 251 -1.24 -18.62 -4.75
CA ALA A 251 -1.99 -19.85 -4.50
C ALA A 251 -3.42 -19.55 -4.01
N ALA A 252 -3.58 -18.65 -3.04
CA ALA A 252 -4.89 -18.30 -2.51
C ALA A 252 -5.85 -17.72 -3.57
N PHE A 253 -5.38 -16.80 -4.42
CA PHE A 253 -6.19 -16.29 -5.53
C PHE A 253 -6.54 -17.38 -6.54
N LYS A 254 -5.58 -18.23 -6.93
CA LYS A 254 -5.79 -19.33 -7.89
C LYS A 254 -6.73 -20.41 -7.36
N GLU A 255 -6.57 -20.81 -6.09
CA GLU A 255 -7.49 -21.74 -5.40
C GLU A 255 -8.92 -21.19 -5.37
N GLY A 256 -9.07 -19.88 -5.23
CA GLY A 256 -10.35 -19.21 -5.38
C GLY A 256 -10.90 -19.22 -6.81
N GLY A 257 -10.10 -19.60 -7.81
CA GLY A 257 -10.48 -19.60 -9.23
C GLY A 257 -10.37 -18.21 -9.88
N ASN A 258 -9.45 -17.36 -9.42
CA ASN A 258 -9.12 -16.09 -10.10
C ASN A 258 -8.41 -16.40 -11.43
N PRO A 259 -8.91 -15.92 -12.59
CA PRO A 259 -8.37 -16.26 -13.91
C PRO A 259 -7.13 -15.45 -14.32
N ASP A 260 -6.82 -14.34 -13.63
CA ASP A 260 -5.73 -13.42 -14.02
C ASP A 260 -4.90 -13.03 -12.78
N VAL A 261 -3.94 -13.89 -12.45
CA VAL A 261 -3.01 -13.70 -11.33
C VAL A 261 -1.59 -13.61 -11.89
N THR A 262 -0.94 -12.47 -11.69
CA THR A 262 0.46 -12.25 -12.03
C THR A 262 1.25 -12.02 -10.74
N ALA A 263 2.27 -12.83 -10.50
CA ALA A 263 3.09 -12.76 -9.30
C ALA A 263 4.58 -12.69 -9.66
N ARG A 264 5.35 -11.81 -9.00
CA ARG A 264 6.79 -11.64 -9.21
C ARG A 264 7.51 -11.31 -7.91
N VAL A 265 8.68 -11.90 -7.74
CA VAL A 265 9.70 -11.45 -6.78
C VAL A 265 10.76 -10.69 -7.57
N LEU A 266 11.03 -9.45 -7.15
CA LEU A 266 11.93 -8.54 -7.85
C LEU A 266 13.33 -8.60 -7.19
N PRO A 267 14.40 -8.89 -7.97
CA PRO A 267 15.74 -9.04 -7.41
C PRO A 267 16.24 -7.73 -6.78
N ASP A 268 17.08 -7.85 -5.76
CA ASP A 268 17.82 -6.75 -5.10
C ASP A 268 16.98 -5.63 -4.47
N LEU A 269 15.65 -5.78 -4.41
CA LEU A 269 14.74 -4.79 -3.83
C LEU A 269 14.31 -5.18 -2.41
N ASN A 270 14.19 -4.18 -1.55
CA ASN A 270 13.65 -4.31 -0.19
C ASN A 270 12.12 -4.14 -0.16
N HIS A 271 11.54 -4.03 1.06
CA HIS A 271 10.11 -3.81 1.29
C HIS A 271 9.53 -2.55 0.62
N LEU A 272 10.35 -1.52 0.44
CA LEU A 272 9.99 -0.24 -0.17
C LEU A 272 10.27 -0.18 -1.68
N PHE A 273 10.62 -1.32 -2.28
CA PHE A 273 11.04 -1.42 -3.69
C PHE A 273 12.24 -0.53 -4.03
N VAL A 274 13.14 -0.36 -3.08
CA VAL A 274 14.42 0.33 -3.20
C VAL A 274 15.53 -0.71 -3.28
N HIS A 275 16.56 -0.46 -4.10
CA HIS A 275 17.76 -1.30 -4.12
C HIS A 275 18.45 -1.27 -2.76
N ASP A 276 18.53 -2.44 -2.12
CA ASP A 276 19.06 -2.60 -0.79
C ASP A 276 19.58 -4.04 -0.61
N LEU A 277 20.83 -4.19 -0.20
CA LEU A 277 21.50 -5.50 -0.15
C LEU A 277 21.02 -6.36 1.02
N ASP A 278 20.64 -5.75 2.14
CA ASP A 278 20.25 -6.48 3.34
C ASP A 278 18.74 -6.44 3.65
N GLY A 279 18.05 -5.42 3.18
CA GLY A 279 16.61 -5.24 3.32
C GLY A 279 16.09 -5.00 4.74
N PHE A 280 16.97 -4.81 5.72
CA PHE A 280 16.57 -4.63 7.11
C PHE A 280 16.00 -3.22 7.37
N PRO A 281 14.76 -3.10 7.90
CA PRO A 281 14.11 -1.81 8.12
C PRO A 281 14.91 -0.84 8.99
N GLN A 282 15.64 -1.36 10.00
CA GLN A 282 16.50 -0.54 10.87
C GLN A 282 17.66 0.13 10.13
N ASN A 283 17.96 -0.29 8.90
CA ASN A 283 19.03 0.26 8.06
C ASN A 283 18.52 1.23 6.99
N TYR A 284 17.21 1.37 6.78
CA TYR A 284 16.66 2.23 5.72
C TYR A 284 17.10 3.70 5.82
N THR A 285 17.32 4.23 7.03
CA THR A 285 17.84 5.60 7.22
C THR A 285 19.29 5.76 6.78
N LYS A 286 20.01 4.65 6.50
CA LYS A 286 21.39 4.65 6.00
C LYS A 286 21.48 4.58 4.47
N LEU A 287 20.35 4.38 3.79
CA LEU A 287 20.30 4.37 2.33
C LEU A 287 20.74 5.74 1.80
N PRO A 288 21.62 5.78 0.78
CA PRO A 288 22.14 7.03 0.24
C PRO A 288 21.04 7.84 -0.45
N PRO A 289 20.84 9.12 -0.08
CA PRO A 289 19.84 9.97 -0.75
C PRO A 289 20.32 10.42 -2.14
N PRO A 290 19.39 10.68 -3.09
CA PRO A 290 17.94 10.51 -2.94
C PRO A 290 17.52 9.05 -2.98
N VAL A 291 16.68 8.64 -2.03
CA VAL A 291 16.10 7.29 -2.04
C VAL A 291 14.86 7.28 -2.93
N THR A 292 14.82 6.38 -3.89
CA THR A 292 13.69 6.25 -4.84
C THR A 292 13.33 4.79 -5.03
N MET A 293 12.06 4.52 -5.35
CA MET A 293 11.67 3.20 -5.85
C MET A 293 12.45 2.87 -7.12
N ASP A 294 12.68 1.59 -7.33
CA ASP A 294 13.28 1.09 -8.59
C ASP A 294 12.40 1.42 -9.79
N GLN A 295 13.00 2.00 -10.83
CA GLN A 295 12.26 2.39 -12.03
C GLN A 295 11.68 1.18 -12.77
N GLY A 296 12.38 0.03 -12.75
CA GLY A 296 11.89 -1.20 -13.37
C GLY A 296 10.63 -1.74 -12.69
N ALA A 297 10.54 -1.63 -11.35
CA ALA A 297 9.35 -1.97 -10.60
C ALA A 297 8.17 -1.03 -10.95
N LEU A 298 8.42 0.28 -11.03
CA LEU A 298 7.41 1.27 -11.43
C LEU A 298 6.92 1.04 -12.87
N ASP A 299 7.82 0.79 -13.81
CA ASP A 299 7.47 0.49 -15.20
C ASP A 299 6.70 -0.82 -15.33
N LEU A 300 7.06 -1.86 -14.58
CA LEU A 300 6.34 -3.13 -14.55
C LEU A 300 4.89 -2.94 -14.08
N ILE A 301 4.66 -2.14 -13.05
CA ILE A 301 3.31 -1.79 -12.59
C ILE A 301 2.53 -1.11 -13.72
N ALA A 302 3.11 -0.07 -14.33
CA ALA A 302 2.45 0.69 -15.38
C ALA A 302 2.17 -0.15 -16.64
N ASP A 303 3.12 -0.99 -17.06
CA ASP A 303 2.98 -1.86 -18.23
C ASP A 303 1.94 -2.96 -18.00
N TRP A 304 1.84 -3.50 -16.78
CA TRP A 304 0.81 -4.48 -16.42
C TRP A 304 -0.59 -3.84 -16.38
N LEU A 305 -0.72 -2.61 -15.88
CA LEU A 305 -1.99 -1.88 -15.77
C LEU A 305 -2.50 -1.41 -17.13
N SER A 306 -1.63 -0.89 -18.01
CA SER A 306 -2.02 -0.20 -19.23
C SER A 306 -2.97 -0.99 -20.14
N PRO A 307 -2.75 -2.28 -20.45
CA PRO A 307 -3.67 -3.06 -21.30
C PRO A 307 -4.98 -3.42 -20.58
N ARG A 308 -5.00 -3.49 -19.25
CA ARG A 308 -6.15 -3.90 -18.44
C ARG A 308 -7.11 -2.74 -18.15
N LEU A 309 -6.62 -1.50 -18.25
CA LEU A 309 -7.37 -0.27 -17.98
C LEU A 309 -7.82 0.48 -19.25
N LYS A 310 -7.43 -0.01 -20.41
CA LYS A 310 -7.90 0.51 -21.71
C LYS A 310 -9.37 0.25 -21.99
#